data_6b6ddf3ad2caeed18cac46d93b117f45
#
_entry.id   6b6ddf3ad2caeed18cac46d93b117f45
#
_cell.length_a   1.000
_cell.length_b   1.000
_cell.length_c   1.000
_cell.angle_alpha   90.00
_cell.angle_beta   90.00
_cell.angle_gamma   90.00
#
_symmetry.space_group_name_H-M   'P 1'
#
loop_
_entity.id
_entity.type
_entity.pdbx_description
1 polymer ?
#
loop_
_entity_poly.entity_id
_entity_poly.type
_entity_poly.pdbx_seq_one_letter_code
_entity_poly.pdbx_strand_id
1 'polypeptide(L)'
;MIKKYKFLLIIIILFSSETQAFSPEIEQEIYVGCYSSSKQYIGPEKAKSYCLCTLNKLNEKYNDEQINTVFKQKPEIIIEATKFASLFCEKQV
;
A
#
# COMPACT_ATOMS: atom_id res chain seq x y z
N MET A 1 -19.24 5.32 36.33
CA MET A 1 -19.83 5.39 34.99
C MET A 1 -19.01 6.22 34.03
N ILE A 2 -18.64 7.40 34.43
CA ILE A 2 -17.80 8.29 33.59
C ILE A 2 -16.47 7.62 33.23
N LYS A 3 -15.92 6.81 34.11
CA LYS A 3 -14.66 6.09 33.89
C LYS A 3 -14.75 5.12 32.72
N LYS A 4 -15.91 4.51 32.50
CA LYS A 4 -16.10 3.57 31.41
C LYS A 4 -16.04 4.27 30.06
N TYR A 5 -16.60 5.44 29.99
CA TYR A 5 -16.61 6.20 28.74
C TYR A 5 -15.22 6.70 28.36
N LYS A 6 -14.45 7.13 29.34
CA LYS A 6 -13.07 7.54 29.09
C LYS A 6 -12.23 6.39 28.56
N PHE A 7 -12.49 5.20 29.08
CA PHE A 7 -11.78 4.01 28.65
C PHE A 7 -12.10 3.67 27.21
N LEU A 8 -13.37 3.76 26.84
CA LEU A 8 -13.80 3.51 25.48
C LEU A 8 -13.22 4.51 24.50
N LEU A 9 -13.16 5.77 24.89
CA LEU A 9 -12.58 6.81 24.06
C LEU A 9 -11.11 6.57 23.79
N ILE A 10 -10.36 6.13 24.79
CA ILE A 10 -8.94 5.82 24.66
C ILE A 10 -8.74 4.67 23.68
N ILE A 11 -9.58 3.65 23.75
CA ILE A 11 -9.51 2.51 22.86
C ILE A 11 -9.75 2.93 21.40
N ILE A 12 -10.73 3.81 21.18
CA ILE A 12 -11.04 4.32 19.85
C ILE A 12 -9.87 5.09 19.29
N ILE A 13 -9.22 5.91 20.09
CA ILE A 13 -8.05 6.69 19.67
C ILE A 13 -6.90 5.77 19.27
N LEU A 14 -6.68 4.70 20.02
CA LEU A 14 -5.63 3.73 19.69
C LEU A 14 -5.89 3.06 18.34
N PHE A 15 -7.14 2.71 18.06
CA PHE A 15 -7.49 2.12 16.79
C PHE A 15 -7.23 3.06 15.63
N SER A 16 -7.63 4.32 15.77
CA SER A 16 -7.44 5.29 14.70
C SER A 16 -5.96 5.61 14.44
N SER A 17 -5.10 5.46 15.43
CA SER A 17 -3.67 5.71 15.24
C SER A 17 -2.95 4.60 14.50
N GLU A 18 -3.58 3.45 14.33
CA GLU A 18 -2.99 2.31 13.63
C GLU A 18 -3.17 2.37 12.11
N THR A 19 -4.06 3.20 11.63
CA THR A 19 -4.27 3.35 10.20
C THR A 19 -3.16 4.19 9.60
N GLN A 20 -2.12 3.53 9.11
CA GLN A 20 -0.98 4.18 8.48
C GLN A 20 -1.11 4.08 6.97
N ALA A 21 -2.06 4.80 6.41
CA ALA A 21 -2.21 4.87 4.97
C ALA A 21 -1.06 5.70 4.38
N PHE A 22 -0.60 5.32 3.20
CA PHE A 22 0.37 6.13 2.47
C PHE A 22 -0.21 7.52 2.25
N SER A 23 0.65 8.53 2.23
CA SER A 23 0.24 9.87 1.87
C SER A 23 -0.31 9.87 0.43
N PRO A 24 -1.21 10.79 0.08
CA PRO A 24 -1.74 10.85 -1.28
C PRO A 24 -0.68 10.95 -2.36
N GLU A 25 0.41 11.63 -2.07
CA GLU A 25 1.52 11.78 -3.01
C GLU A 25 2.19 10.44 -3.30
N ILE A 26 2.44 9.66 -2.27
CA ILE A 26 3.08 8.35 -2.42
C ILE A 26 2.14 7.37 -3.09
N GLU A 27 0.86 7.39 -2.72
CA GLU A 27 -0.15 6.57 -3.38
C GLU A 27 -0.17 6.82 -4.88
N GLN A 28 -0.17 8.09 -5.26
CA GLN A 28 -0.21 8.48 -6.66
C GLN A 28 1.03 8.01 -7.41
N GLU A 29 2.20 8.20 -6.83
CA GLU A 29 3.46 7.76 -7.44
C GLU A 29 3.47 6.26 -7.68
N ILE A 30 3.09 5.49 -6.67
CA ILE A 30 3.07 4.03 -6.78
C ILE A 30 2.04 3.59 -7.82
N TYR A 31 0.84 4.15 -7.76
CA TYR A 31 -0.24 3.77 -8.66
C TYR A 31 0.11 4.12 -10.11
N VAL A 32 0.56 5.34 -10.36
CA VAL A 32 0.90 5.78 -11.72
C VAL A 32 2.03 4.94 -12.30
N GLY A 33 3.09 4.69 -11.52
CA GLY A 33 4.18 3.85 -11.96
C GLY A 33 3.74 2.43 -12.29
N CYS A 34 2.93 1.86 -11.44
CA CYS A 34 2.38 0.52 -11.63
C CYS A 34 1.47 0.46 -12.86
N TYR A 35 0.55 1.41 -12.97
CA TYR A 35 -0.43 1.43 -14.06
C TYR A 35 0.25 1.62 -15.42
N SER A 36 1.18 2.56 -15.52
CA SER A 36 1.91 2.83 -16.76
C SER A 36 2.65 1.61 -17.28
N SER A 37 3.24 0.83 -16.37
CA SER A 37 3.96 -0.39 -16.75
C SER A 37 3.02 -1.54 -17.08
N SER A 38 1.96 -1.70 -16.29
CA SER A 38 1.08 -2.88 -16.38
C SER A 38 0.09 -2.84 -17.52
N LYS A 39 -0.40 -1.66 -17.86
CA LYS A 39 -1.47 -1.54 -18.87
C LYS A 39 -1.06 -2.09 -20.24
N GLN A 40 0.22 -2.05 -20.54
CA GLN A 40 0.75 -2.55 -21.81
C GLN A 40 0.67 -4.08 -21.92
N TYR A 41 0.68 -4.75 -20.78
CA TYR A 41 0.71 -6.20 -20.73
C TYR A 41 -0.63 -6.83 -20.44
N ILE A 42 -1.43 -6.22 -19.57
CA ILE A 42 -2.68 -6.82 -19.13
C ILE A 42 -3.91 -5.97 -19.47
N GLY A 43 -3.72 -4.83 -20.11
CA GLY A 43 -4.80 -3.92 -20.49
C GLY A 43 -5.19 -2.98 -19.35
N PRO A 44 -5.89 -1.88 -19.68
CA PRO A 44 -6.19 -0.83 -18.69
C PRO A 44 -7.08 -1.28 -17.54
N GLU A 45 -8.07 -2.10 -17.79
CA GLU A 45 -9.01 -2.55 -16.75
C GLU A 45 -8.32 -3.41 -15.72
N LYS A 46 -7.59 -4.42 -16.17
CA LYS A 46 -6.87 -5.33 -15.28
C LYS A 46 -5.72 -4.62 -14.58
N ALA A 47 -5.05 -3.71 -15.29
CA ALA A 47 -3.97 -2.92 -14.70
C ALA A 47 -4.46 -2.10 -13.53
N LYS A 48 -5.64 -1.50 -13.65
CA LYS A 48 -6.24 -0.72 -12.58
C LYS A 48 -6.47 -1.59 -11.33
N SER A 49 -7.10 -2.74 -11.51
CA SER A 49 -7.36 -3.66 -10.40
C SER A 49 -6.08 -4.18 -9.77
N TYR A 50 -5.13 -4.56 -10.61
CA TYR A 50 -3.84 -5.06 -10.16
C TYR A 50 -3.07 -4.02 -9.36
N CYS A 51 -3.05 -2.78 -9.84
CA CYS A 51 -2.29 -1.72 -9.19
C CYS A 51 -2.94 -1.24 -7.89
N LEU A 52 -4.26 -1.22 -7.82
CA LEU A 52 -4.94 -0.90 -6.56
C LEU A 52 -4.68 -2.00 -5.52
N CYS A 53 -4.71 -3.25 -5.94
CA CYS A 53 -4.38 -4.38 -5.07
C CYS A 53 -2.94 -4.27 -4.56
N THR A 54 -2.00 -4.01 -5.46
CA THR A 54 -0.57 -3.89 -5.13
C THR A 54 -0.35 -2.74 -4.15
N LEU A 55 -0.97 -1.61 -4.39
CA LEU A 55 -0.87 -0.46 -3.51
C LEU A 55 -1.34 -0.80 -2.10
N ASN A 56 -2.49 -1.47 -1.99
CA ASN A 56 -3.04 -1.88 -0.70
C ASN A 56 -2.11 -2.85 0.04
N LYS A 57 -1.55 -3.80 -0.68
CA LYS A 57 -0.63 -4.78 -0.09
C LYS A 57 0.66 -4.13 0.40
N LEU A 58 1.20 -3.22 -0.36
CA LEU A 58 2.39 -2.48 0.06
C LEU A 58 2.09 -1.63 1.29
N ASN A 59 0.90 -1.03 1.34
CA ASN A 59 0.49 -0.22 2.46
C ASN A 59 0.31 -1.03 3.74
N GLU A 60 0.01 -2.32 3.64
CA GLU A 60 -0.09 -3.20 4.80
C GLU A 60 1.27 -3.46 5.44
N LYS A 61 2.33 -3.45 4.64
CA LYS A 61 3.66 -3.81 5.12
C LYS A 61 4.55 -2.62 5.39
N TYR A 62 4.42 -1.56 4.62
CA TYR A 62 5.32 -0.40 4.67
C TYR A 62 4.57 0.87 5.01
N ASN A 63 5.24 1.78 5.71
CA ASN A 63 4.78 3.15 5.86
C ASN A 63 5.48 4.02 4.82
N ASP A 64 5.19 5.33 4.79
CA ASP A 64 5.75 6.27 3.84
C ASP A 64 7.29 6.25 3.82
N GLU A 65 7.87 6.30 4.99
CA GLU A 65 9.32 6.35 5.13
C GLU A 65 9.97 5.07 4.62
N GLN A 66 9.39 3.93 4.98
CA GLN A 66 9.90 2.63 4.56
C GLN A 66 9.80 2.43 3.06
N ILE A 67 8.68 2.77 2.46
CA ILE A 67 8.50 2.58 1.03
C ILE A 67 9.38 3.53 0.23
N ASN A 68 9.60 4.74 0.72
CA ASN A 68 10.55 5.66 0.10
C ASN A 68 11.96 5.10 0.10
N THR A 69 12.36 4.49 1.20
CA THR A 69 13.67 3.84 1.32
C THR A 69 13.80 2.70 0.32
N VAL A 70 12.76 1.88 0.18
CA VAL A 70 12.74 0.78 -0.77
C VAL A 70 12.95 1.30 -2.20
N PHE A 71 12.24 2.34 -2.58
CA PHE A 71 12.28 2.86 -3.95
C PHE A 71 13.60 3.57 -4.30
N LYS A 72 14.43 3.86 -3.31
CA LYS A 72 15.76 4.43 -3.57
C LYS A 72 16.81 3.36 -3.82
N GLN A 73 16.45 2.09 -3.66
CA GLN A 73 17.38 1.00 -3.85
C GLN A 73 17.51 0.63 -5.32
N LYS A 74 18.39 -0.32 -5.60
CA LYS A 74 18.57 -0.85 -6.96
C LYS A 74 17.31 -1.57 -7.41
N PRO A 75 17.04 -1.64 -8.72
CA PRO A 75 15.84 -2.31 -9.23
C PRO A 75 15.65 -3.73 -8.70
N GLU A 76 16.71 -4.50 -8.56
CA GLU A 76 16.63 -5.88 -8.06
C GLU A 76 16.09 -5.91 -6.63
N ILE A 77 16.50 -4.95 -5.82
CA ILE A 77 16.06 -4.87 -4.41
C ILE A 77 14.61 -4.41 -4.34
N ILE A 78 14.23 -3.48 -5.20
CA ILE A 78 12.84 -3.01 -5.27
C ILE A 78 11.92 -4.17 -5.63
N ILE A 79 12.30 -4.95 -6.65
CA ILE A 79 11.52 -6.11 -7.09
C ILE A 79 11.35 -7.10 -5.94
N GLU A 80 12.43 -7.44 -5.24
CA GLU A 80 12.36 -8.37 -4.11
C GLU A 80 11.48 -7.85 -2.99
N ALA A 81 11.62 -6.57 -2.64
CA ALA A 81 10.87 -5.96 -1.55
C ALA A 81 9.37 -5.86 -1.83
N THR A 82 8.98 -5.81 -3.11
CA THR A 82 7.57 -5.67 -3.52
C THR A 82 6.97 -6.96 -4.08
N LYS A 83 7.76 -8.00 -4.18
CA LYS A 83 7.35 -9.27 -4.81
C LYS A 83 6.13 -9.91 -4.13
N PHE A 84 6.05 -9.83 -2.81
CA PHE A 84 4.91 -10.41 -2.08
C PHE A 84 3.59 -9.81 -2.55
N ALA A 85 3.58 -8.50 -2.84
CA ALA A 85 2.40 -7.80 -3.30
C ALA A 85 2.06 -8.19 -4.73
N SER A 86 3.05 -8.21 -5.60
CA SER A 86 2.88 -8.60 -7.01
C SER A 86 2.31 -10.00 -7.15
N LEU A 87 2.89 -10.96 -6.44
CA LEU A 87 2.45 -12.34 -6.52
C LEU A 87 1.03 -12.53 -5.99
N PHE A 88 0.72 -11.87 -4.90
CA PHE A 88 -0.64 -11.94 -4.36
C PHE A 88 -1.64 -11.35 -5.34
N CYS A 89 -1.33 -10.19 -5.88
CA CYS A 89 -2.28 -9.45 -6.73
C CYS A 89 -2.44 -10.04 -8.11
N GLU A 90 -1.43 -10.71 -8.64
CA GLU A 90 -1.55 -11.44 -9.90
C GLU A 90 -2.66 -12.49 -9.86
N LYS A 91 -2.85 -13.11 -8.72
CA LYS A 91 -3.88 -14.13 -8.53
C LYS A 91 -5.28 -13.55 -8.43
N GLN A 92 -5.40 -12.26 -8.17
CA GLN A 92 -6.68 -11.59 -7.98
C GLN A 92 -7.25 -11.02 -9.30
N VAL A 93 -6.48 -11.01 -10.35
CA VAL A 93 -6.85 -10.34 -11.61
C VAL A 93 -7.26 -11.34 -12.67
#